data_493ca9bcff58a2fa2562394060b612c9
#
_entry.id   493ca9bcff58a2fa2562394060b612c9
#
_cell.length_a   1.000
_cell.length_b   1.000
_cell.length_c   1.000
_cell.angle_alpha   90.00
_cell.angle_beta   90.00
_cell.angle_gamma   90.00
#
_symmetry.space_group_name_H-M   'P 1'
#
loop_
_entity.id
_entity.type
_entity.pdbx_description
1 polymer ?
#
loop_
_entity_poly.entity_id
_entity_poly.type
_entity_poly.pdbx_seq_one_letter_code
_entity_poly.pdbx_strand_id
1 'polypeptide(L)'
;MKSAPRGAIFWGAALVTAGVVILAIQQGYVSDEILAEATRWWPLILIGAGVAVIFAGSLGVVAIGLAGVLLGLLIGGLVGAGSFPTACGDDEPGQLGSFADGSFGGSGADVQIDLNCVSLEVGGSAGSQWVVEADEESASDLELSSGDQRLEIRSGDSVSLGGRRHVAVALPRDGGTNLSTSLNAGDATLVLAGGHWGAIQVDGNAAAYVIDLSDAEVDAIEASLNAGSAGIQFSDQTSVGSVRLSANAGEFHVCVPEGVGLQVTIGSDVAVGHNLDDEGLTEDGDVWRTPGYTSADTRIDIVFSGNAAAFTLNPEGGCS
;
A
#
# COMPACT_ATOMS: atom_id res chain seq x y z
N MET A 1 -12.62 -44.09 -18.12
CA MET A 1 -12.55 -42.64 -17.83
C MET A 1 -12.44 -42.48 -16.32
N LYS A 2 -11.29 -41.97 -15.79
CA LYS A 2 -11.13 -41.72 -14.38
C LYS A 2 -12.07 -40.55 -14.01
N SER A 3 -12.98 -40.74 -13.06
CA SER A 3 -13.83 -39.65 -12.53
C SER A 3 -12.93 -38.54 -12.00
N ALA A 4 -13.15 -37.31 -12.46
CA ALA A 4 -12.43 -36.13 -11.92
C ALA A 4 -12.63 -36.07 -10.41
N PRO A 5 -11.59 -35.80 -9.62
CA PRO A 5 -11.72 -35.66 -8.18
C PRO A 5 -12.69 -34.53 -7.87
N ARG A 6 -13.67 -34.80 -6.99
CA ARG A 6 -14.74 -33.84 -6.62
C ARG A 6 -14.22 -32.45 -6.26
N GLY A 7 -13.04 -32.38 -5.65
CA GLY A 7 -12.36 -31.11 -5.34
C GLY A 7 -11.95 -30.31 -6.59
N ALA A 8 -11.53 -30.96 -7.65
CA ALA A 8 -11.15 -30.27 -8.89
C ALA A 8 -12.36 -29.62 -9.59
N ILE A 9 -13.54 -30.22 -9.49
CA ILE A 9 -14.78 -29.65 -10.05
C ILE A 9 -15.20 -28.42 -9.23
N PHE A 10 -15.10 -28.49 -7.91
CA PHE A 10 -15.41 -27.37 -7.01
C PHE A 10 -14.51 -26.15 -7.28
N TRP A 11 -13.19 -26.35 -7.23
CA TRP A 11 -12.23 -25.27 -7.46
C TRP A 11 -12.24 -24.74 -8.88
N GLY A 12 -12.42 -25.62 -9.87
CA GLY A 12 -12.56 -25.21 -11.26
C GLY A 12 -13.80 -24.32 -11.48
N ALA A 13 -14.95 -24.70 -10.91
CA ALA A 13 -16.17 -23.88 -10.99
C ALA A 13 -15.97 -22.53 -10.28
N ALA A 14 -15.36 -22.52 -9.09
CA ALA A 14 -15.11 -21.30 -8.34
C ALA A 14 -14.20 -20.32 -9.11
N LEU A 15 -13.09 -20.79 -9.65
CA LEU A 15 -12.15 -19.95 -10.40
C LEU A 15 -12.75 -19.40 -11.70
N VAL A 16 -13.46 -20.24 -12.47
CA VAL A 16 -14.12 -19.78 -13.70
C VAL A 16 -15.17 -18.71 -13.40
N THR A 17 -15.99 -18.93 -12.37
CA THR A 17 -17.04 -17.97 -11.99
C THR A 17 -16.43 -16.66 -11.50
N ALA A 18 -15.41 -16.71 -10.65
CA ALA A 18 -14.70 -15.51 -10.19
C ALA A 18 -14.13 -14.71 -11.37
N GLY A 19 -13.46 -15.35 -12.32
CA GLY A 19 -12.90 -14.71 -13.51
C GLY A 19 -13.98 -14.07 -14.41
N VAL A 20 -15.12 -14.72 -14.62
CA VAL A 20 -16.23 -14.17 -15.41
C VAL A 20 -16.82 -12.93 -14.72
N VAL A 21 -16.98 -12.96 -13.40
CA VAL A 21 -17.50 -11.80 -12.63
C VAL A 21 -16.56 -10.61 -12.72
N ILE A 22 -15.25 -10.82 -12.50
CA ILE A 22 -14.24 -9.76 -12.62
C ILE A 22 -14.29 -9.12 -14.01
N LEU A 23 -14.32 -9.93 -15.08
CA LEU A 23 -14.42 -9.43 -16.44
C LEU A 23 -15.72 -8.65 -16.69
N ALA A 24 -16.85 -9.10 -16.14
CA ALA A 24 -18.14 -8.42 -16.30
C ALA A 24 -18.14 -7.05 -15.60
N ILE A 25 -17.50 -6.93 -14.44
CA ILE A 25 -17.32 -5.66 -13.71
C ILE A 25 -16.40 -4.72 -14.50
N GLN A 26 -15.24 -5.20 -14.95
CA GLN A 26 -14.31 -4.39 -15.74
C GLN A 26 -14.88 -3.87 -17.05
N GLN A 27 -15.83 -4.62 -17.64
CA GLN A 27 -16.53 -4.19 -18.87
C GLN A 27 -17.77 -3.34 -18.61
N GLY A 28 -18.08 -3.00 -17.34
CA GLY A 28 -19.20 -2.15 -16.98
C GLY A 28 -20.58 -2.81 -17.13
N TYR A 29 -20.66 -4.14 -17.24
CA TYR A 29 -21.94 -4.87 -17.29
C TYR A 29 -22.64 -4.95 -15.92
N VAL A 30 -21.93 -4.68 -14.83
CA VAL A 30 -22.46 -4.69 -13.46
C VAL A 30 -22.35 -3.26 -12.92
N SER A 31 -23.46 -2.65 -12.56
CA SER A 31 -23.47 -1.31 -11.97
C SER A 31 -23.09 -1.37 -10.49
N ASP A 32 -22.48 -0.28 -9.98
CA ASP A 32 -22.06 -0.14 -8.58
C ASP A 32 -23.22 -0.33 -7.60
N GLU A 33 -24.44 0.05 -8.02
CA GLU A 33 -25.65 -0.12 -7.21
C GLU A 33 -26.01 -1.60 -6.98
N ILE A 34 -25.82 -2.45 -8.01
CA ILE A 34 -26.04 -3.91 -7.88
C ILE A 34 -24.98 -4.53 -6.98
N LEU A 35 -23.74 -4.05 -7.04
CA LEU A 35 -22.64 -4.51 -6.20
C LEU A 35 -22.88 -4.14 -4.73
N ALA A 36 -23.29 -2.90 -4.46
CA ALA A 36 -23.60 -2.42 -3.10
C ALA A 36 -24.75 -3.22 -2.46
N GLU A 37 -25.78 -3.57 -3.24
CA GLU A 37 -26.86 -4.42 -2.73
C GLU A 37 -26.43 -5.87 -2.55
N ALA A 38 -25.61 -6.43 -3.41
CA ALA A 38 -25.07 -7.78 -3.31
C ALA A 38 -24.17 -7.95 -2.07
N THR A 39 -23.37 -6.93 -1.71
CA THR A 39 -22.55 -6.94 -0.50
C THR A 39 -23.38 -7.03 0.79
N ARG A 40 -24.61 -6.53 0.80
CA ARG A 40 -25.51 -6.66 1.96
C ARG A 40 -25.95 -8.12 2.23
N TRP A 41 -25.98 -8.95 1.19
CA TRP A 41 -26.46 -10.34 1.27
C TRP A 41 -25.32 -11.37 1.45
N TRP A 42 -24.04 -10.93 1.49
CA TRP A 42 -22.90 -11.84 1.58
C TRP A 42 -22.93 -12.84 2.75
N PRO A 43 -23.47 -12.50 3.97
CA PRO A 43 -23.52 -13.49 5.05
C PRO A 43 -24.45 -14.65 4.70
N LEU A 44 -25.57 -14.37 4.01
CA LEU A 44 -26.50 -15.41 3.59
C LEU A 44 -25.93 -16.32 2.49
N ILE A 45 -25.10 -15.76 1.61
CA ILE A 45 -24.40 -16.55 0.58
C ILE A 45 -23.38 -17.48 1.23
N LEU A 46 -22.62 -17.02 2.24
CA LEU A 46 -21.72 -17.88 3.01
C LEU A 46 -22.43 -18.99 3.77
N ILE A 47 -23.55 -18.67 4.41
CA ILE A 47 -24.38 -19.68 5.10
C ILE A 47 -24.88 -20.70 4.09
N GLY A 48 -25.39 -20.25 2.94
CA GLY A 48 -25.86 -21.13 1.87
C GLY A 48 -24.75 -22.03 1.32
N ALA A 49 -23.55 -21.48 1.09
CA ALA A 49 -22.39 -22.24 0.66
C ALA A 49 -21.95 -23.28 1.71
N GLY A 50 -21.93 -22.89 2.99
CA GLY A 50 -21.60 -23.80 4.10
C GLY A 50 -22.61 -24.96 4.22
N VAL A 51 -23.89 -24.66 4.14
CA VAL A 51 -24.95 -25.67 4.12
C VAL A 51 -24.81 -26.60 2.90
N ALA A 52 -24.55 -26.07 1.71
CA ALA A 52 -24.34 -26.86 0.52
C ALA A 52 -23.13 -27.81 0.64
N VAL A 53 -22.05 -27.37 1.28
CA VAL A 53 -20.86 -28.22 1.55
C VAL A 53 -21.20 -29.35 2.52
N ILE A 54 -21.97 -29.08 3.60
CA ILE A 54 -22.37 -30.11 4.56
C ILE A 54 -23.24 -31.20 3.88
N PHE A 55 -24.15 -30.80 3.00
CA PHE A 55 -25.02 -31.73 2.28
C PHE A 55 -24.41 -32.29 0.99
N ALA A 56 -23.23 -31.84 0.55
CA ALA A 56 -22.56 -32.28 -0.68
C ALA A 56 -22.29 -33.79 -0.71
N GLY A 57 -22.15 -34.43 0.44
CA GLY A 57 -22.00 -35.90 0.54
C GLY A 57 -23.21 -36.69 0.04
N SER A 58 -24.42 -36.13 0.13
CA SER A 58 -25.69 -36.75 -0.22
C SER A 58 -26.26 -36.30 -1.58
N LEU A 59 -25.89 -35.10 -2.06
CA LEU A 59 -26.45 -34.45 -3.26
C LEU A 59 -25.63 -34.60 -4.55
N GLY A 60 -24.44 -35.19 -4.48
CA GLY A 60 -23.63 -35.52 -5.67
C GLY A 60 -22.89 -34.32 -6.27
N VAL A 61 -22.34 -34.54 -7.48
CA VAL A 61 -21.43 -33.60 -8.18
C VAL A 61 -22.04 -32.22 -8.48
N VAL A 62 -23.37 -32.16 -8.69
CA VAL A 62 -24.08 -30.90 -9.00
C VAL A 62 -24.06 -29.94 -7.83
N ALA A 63 -24.26 -30.43 -6.60
CA ALA A 63 -24.23 -29.58 -5.41
C ALA A 63 -22.82 -29.03 -5.13
N ILE A 64 -21.79 -29.83 -5.42
CA ILE A 64 -20.37 -29.40 -5.30
C ILE A 64 -20.06 -28.30 -6.33
N GLY A 65 -20.54 -28.46 -7.56
CA GLY A 65 -20.40 -27.44 -8.60
C GLY A 65 -21.09 -26.12 -8.24
N LEU A 66 -22.34 -26.19 -7.73
CA LEU A 66 -23.09 -25.01 -7.29
C LEU A 66 -22.41 -24.28 -6.12
N ALA A 67 -21.86 -25.01 -5.14
CA ALA A 67 -21.11 -24.41 -4.05
C ALA A 67 -19.85 -23.70 -4.55
N GLY A 68 -19.17 -24.28 -5.55
CA GLY A 68 -18.03 -23.63 -6.22
C GLY A 68 -18.42 -22.35 -6.95
N VAL A 69 -19.54 -22.34 -7.68
CA VAL A 69 -20.08 -21.16 -8.36
C VAL A 69 -20.41 -20.05 -7.35
N LEU A 70 -21.10 -20.38 -6.26
CA LEU A 70 -21.43 -19.39 -5.21
C LEU A 70 -20.18 -18.78 -4.56
N LEU A 71 -19.16 -19.60 -4.30
CA LEU A 71 -17.89 -19.11 -3.78
C LEU A 71 -17.17 -18.24 -4.82
N GLY A 72 -17.20 -18.62 -6.09
CA GLY A 72 -16.63 -17.83 -7.18
C GLY A 72 -17.32 -16.48 -7.39
N LEU A 73 -18.65 -16.41 -7.24
CA LEU A 73 -19.41 -15.16 -7.27
C LEU A 73 -19.01 -14.24 -6.10
N LEU A 74 -18.80 -14.82 -4.91
CA LEU A 74 -18.33 -14.07 -3.73
C LEU A 74 -16.93 -13.50 -3.95
N ILE A 75 -15.97 -14.33 -4.31
CA ILE A 75 -14.58 -13.93 -4.54
C ILE A 75 -14.52 -12.94 -5.71
N GLY A 76 -15.15 -13.26 -6.83
CA GLY A 76 -15.15 -12.41 -8.03
C GLY A 76 -15.84 -11.07 -7.80
N GLY A 77 -16.93 -11.04 -7.03
CA GLY A 77 -17.62 -9.80 -6.65
C GLY A 77 -16.76 -8.93 -5.72
N LEU A 78 -16.12 -9.52 -4.72
CA LEU A 78 -15.25 -8.80 -3.79
C LEU A 78 -13.98 -8.27 -4.46
N VAL A 79 -13.35 -9.06 -5.32
CA VAL A 79 -12.11 -8.65 -6.02
C VAL A 79 -12.41 -7.70 -7.17
N GLY A 80 -13.47 -7.98 -7.95
CA GLY A 80 -13.77 -7.20 -9.16
C GLY A 80 -14.40 -5.84 -8.88
N ALA A 81 -15.03 -5.67 -7.71
CA ALA A 81 -15.57 -4.37 -7.28
C ALA A 81 -14.48 -3.39 -6.79
N GLY A 82 -13.20 -3.82 -6.76
CA GLY A 82 -12.19 -3.08 -6.00
C GLY A 82 -12.54 -3.02 -4.50
N SER A 83 -13.66 -3.61 -4.18
CA SER A 83 -14.20 -3.75 -2.83
C SER A 83 -13.70 -5.05 -2.20
N PHE A 84 -12.39 -5.18 -2.00
CA PHE A 84 -12.15 -5.48 -0.60
C PHE A 84 -12.89 -4.36 0.13
N PRO A 85 -13.84 -4.65 1.06
CA PRO A 85 -14.21 -3.58 1.96
C PRO A 85 -12.86 -3.04 2.43
N THR A 86 -12.48 -1.88 1.94
CA THR A 86 -11.45 -1.11 2.60
C THR A 86 -11.99 -1.13 3.99
N ALA A 87 -11.28 -1.80 4.92
CA ALA A 87 -11.76 -1.96 6.28
C ALA A 87 -12.07 -0.58 6.89
N CYS A 88 -11.82 0.43 6.12
CA CYS A 88 -11.98 1.85 6.32
C CYS A 88 -13.09 2.37 5.38
N GLY A 89 -14.18 2.88 5.91
CA GLY A 89 -15.21 3.57 5.13
C GLY A 89 -14.65 4.76 4.35
N ASP A 90 -15.38 5.20 3.32
CA ASP A 90 -15.04 6.41 2.53
C ASP A 90 -15.73 7.62 3.19
N ASP A 91 -15.34 8.02 4.39
CA ASP A 91 -15.88 9.22 5.01
C ASP A 91 -15.13 10.47 4.53
N GLU A 92 -15.88 11.55 4.30
CA GLU A 92 -15.25 12.85 4.01
C GLU A 92 -14.42 13.29 5.24
N PRO A 93 -13.21 13.84 4.99
CA PRO A 93 -12.34 14.29 6.08
C PRO A 93 -13.08 15.31 6.95
N GLY A 94 -13.16 15.01 8.25
CA GLY A 94 -13.58 15.97 9.25
C GLY A 94 -12.60 17.16 9.28
N GLN A 95 -12.98 18.25 9.95
CA GLN A 95 -12.04 19.35 10.17
C GLN A 95 -10.93 18.86 11.10
N LEU A 96 -9.68 18.94 10.63
CA LEU A 96 -8.52 18.69 11.48
C LEU A 96 -8.40 19.79 12.53
N GLY A 97 -8.19 19.36 13.76
CA GLY A 97 -7.89 20.24 14.91
C GLY A 97 -6.56 19.85 15.53
N SER A 98 -5.92 20.79 16.22
CA SER A 98 -4.69 20.51 16.97
C SER A 98 -4.96 19.47 18.04
N PHE A 99 -4.31 18.31 17.93
CA PHE A 99 -4.38 17.21 18.90
C PHE A 99 -3.25 17.31 19.93
N ALA A 100 -2.02 17.47 19.45
CA ALA A 100 -0.83 17.61 20.29
C ALA A 100 0.28 18.35 19.55
N ASP A 101 1.15 18.99 20.30
CA ASP A 101 2.35 19.64 19.81
C ASP A 101 3.52 19.51 20.78
N GLY A 102 4.73 19.70 20.29
CA GLY A 102 5.93 19.64 21.09
C GLY A 102 7.18 20.00 20.28
N SER A 103 8.34 19.73 20.88
CA SER A 103 9.61 19.96 20.20
C SER A 103 10.62 18.88 20.56
N PHE A 104 11.50 18.55 19.63
CA PHE A 104 12.62 17.66 19.90
C PHE A 104 13.80 18.46 20.48
N GLY A 105 14.48 17.86 21.48
CA GLY A 105 15.60 18.49 22.17
C GLY A 105 16.94 18.44 21.42
N GLY A 106 16.97 17.91 20.17
CA GLY A 106 18.17 17.79 19.35
C GLY A 106 17.88 17.23 17.99
N SER A 107 18.93 16.85 17.24
CA SER A 107 18.82 16.15 15.95
C SER A 107 18.68 14.64 16.13
N GLY A 108 18.21 13.95 15.10
CA GLY A 108 18.10 12.48 15.09
C GLY A 108 16.92 11.97 15.91
N ALA A 109 15.80 12.67 15.90
CA ALA A 109 14.58 12.20 16.57
C ALA A 109 14.02 10.94 15.90
N ASP A 110 13.42 10.04 16.69
CA ASP A 110 12.72 8.84 16.24
C ASP A 110 11.21 9.08 16.29
N VAL A 111 10.57 9.03 15.13
CA VAL A 111 9.12 9.15 14.99
C VAL A 111 8.54 7.84 14.50
N GLN A 112 7.60 7.28 15.26
CA GLN A 112 6.90 6.04 14.95
C GLN A 112 5.40 6.32 14.86
N ILE A 113 4.78 5.92 13.76
CA ILE A 113 3.35 6.12 13.47
C ILE A 113 2.75 4.77 13.08
N ASP A 114 1.96 4.17 13.96
CA ASP A 114 1.31 2.86 13.76
C ASP A 114 -0.21 3.04 13.76
N LEU A 115 -0.81 3.06 12.59
CA LEU A 115 -2.22 3.41 12.45
C LEU A 115 -3.01 2.35 11.68
N ASN A 116 -4.29 2.26 12.05
CA ASN A 116 -5.27 1.39 11.40
C ASN A 116 -6.36 2.25 10.77
N CYS A 117 -6.77 1.97 9.55
CA CYS A 117 -7.87 2.66 8.87
C CYS A 117 -7.75 4.19 8.87
N VAL A 118 -6.68 4.71 8.28
CA VAL A 118 -6.36 6.13 8.34
C VAL A 118 -6.03 6.70 6.97
N SER A 119 -6.34 7.98 6.76
CA SER A 119 -5.68 8.85 5.80
C SER A 119 -4.65 9.68 6.56
N LEU A 120 -3.38 9.38 6.35
CA LEU A 120 -2.25 9.99 7.04
C LEU A 120 -1.55 11.00 6.12
N GLU A 121 -1.34 12.20 6.60
CA GLU A 121 -0.46 13.18 5.96
C GLU A 121 0.73 13.46 6.86
N VAL A 122 1.95 13.28 6.36
CA VAL A 122 3.18 13.65 7.06
C VAL A 122 3.91 14.70 6.25
N GLY A 123 4.17 15.85 6.84
CA GLY A 123 4.88 16.95 6.18
C GLY A 123 6.07 17.45 6.96
N GLY A 124 7.02 18.07 6.23
CA GLY A 124 8.17 18.76 6.83
C GLY A 124 7.82 20.16 7.30
N SER A 125 8.18 20.51 8.54
CA SER A 125 8.05 21.84 9.11
C SER A 125 9.41 22.48 9.37
N ALA A 126 9.46 23.81 9.43
CA ALA A 126 10.68 24.53 9.80
C ALA A 126 10.86 24.53 11.33
N GLY A 127 12.12 24.47 11.78
CA GLY A 127 12.47 24.50 13.20
C GLY A 127 12.48 23.13 13.86
N SER A 128 12.30 23.06 15.19
CA SER A 128 12.38 21.85 15.99
C SER A 128 11.02 21.35 16.50
N GLN A 129 9.93 22.00 16.09
CA GLN A 129 8.59 21.68 16.57
C GLN A 129 7.95 20.59 15.70
N TRP A 130 7.23 19.70 16.36
CA TRP A 130 6.31 18.77 15.74
C TRP A 130 4.87 19.12 16.14
N VAL A 131 3.92 18.84 15.25
CA VAL A 131 2.48 19.07 15.48
C VAL A 131 1.74 17.85 14.97
N VAL A 132 0.76 17.39 15.74
CA VAL A 132 -0.19 16.35 15.33
C VAL A 132 -1.58 16.98 15.31
N GLU A 133 -2.23 16.89 14.18
CA GLU A 133 -3.62 17.28 13.97
C GLU A 133 -4.46 16.06 13.66
N ALA A 134 -5.66 16.03 14.19
CA ALA A 134 -6.60 14.93 13.96
C ALA A 134 -8.03 15.47 13.89
N ASP A 135 -8.93 14.78 13.23
CA ASP A 135 -10.35 15.05 13.37
C ASP A 135 -10.87 14.61 14.74
N GLU A 136 -12.06 15.03 15.14
CA GLU A 136 -12.62 14.77 16.47
C GLU A 136 -12.78 13.26 16.75
N GLU A 137 -13.11 12.47 15.74
CA GLU A 137 -13.27 11.03 15.85
C GLU A 137 -11.91 10.34 16.01
N SER A 138 -10.94 10.70 15.18
CA SER A 138 -9.55 10.23 15.26
C SER A 138 -8.90 10.57 16.60
N ALA A 139 -9.05 11.81 17.06
CA ALA A 139 -8.47 12.29 18.32
C ALA A 139 -8.91 11.45 19.53
N SER A 140 -10.12 10.90 19.52
CA SER A 140 -10.64 10.08 20.63
C SER A 140 -9.95 8.71 20.76
N ASP A 141 -9.26 8.26 19.72
CA ASP A 141 -8.72 6.90 19.56
C ASP A 141 -7.21 6.86 19.29
N LEU A 142 -6.58 8.03 19.25
CA LEU A 142 -5.14 8.15 19.12
C LEU A 142 -4.47 8.09 20.49
N GLU A 143 -3.47 7.25 20.60
CA GLU A 143 -2.52 7.22 21.70
C GLU A 143 -1.23 7.89 21.28
N LEU A 144 -0.81 8.92 22.02
CA LEU A 144 0.41 9.65 21.76
C LEU A 144 1.36 9.56 22.95
N SER A 145 2.60 9.19 22.68
CA SER A 145 3.71 9.22 23.64
C SER A 145 4.85 10.06 23.07
N SER A 146 5.34 11.03 23.82
CA SER A 146 6.42 11.89 23.38
C SER A 146 7.53 12.01 24.44
N GLY A 147 8.76 12.20 23.97
CA GLY A 147 9.95 12.42 24.80
C GLY A 147 10.91 13.37 24.10
N ASP A 148 12.09 13.60 24.66
CA ASP A 148 13.06 14.58 24.14
C ASP A 148 13.47 14.33 22.67
N GLN A 149 13.54 13.06 22.23
CA GLN A 149 13.91 12.65 20.86
C GLN A 149 13.01 11.54 20.34
N ARG A 150 11.80 11.41 20.87
CA ARG A 150 10.88 10.35 20.44
C ARG A 150 9.46 10.87 20.37
N LEU A 151 8.78 10.51 19.29
CA LEU A 151 7.34 10.70 19.13
C LEU A 151 6.75 9.37 18.66
N GLU A 152 5.75 8.89 19.34
CA GLU A 152 5.05 7.66 19.01
C GLU A 152 3.55 7.94 18.95
N ILE A 153 2.93 7.61 17.82
CA ILE A 153 1.51 7.81 17.54
C ILE A 153 0.93 6.47 17.16
N ARG A 154 -0.08 6.01 17.89
CA ARG A 154 -0.73 4.72 17.64
C ARG A 154 -2.25 4.86 17.60
N SER A 155 -2.89 4.02 16.81
CA SER A 155 -4.33 3.79 16.97
C SER A 155 -4.57 2.99 18.25
N GLY A 156 -5.55 3.41 19.05
CA GLY A 156 -6.02 2.64 20.19
C GLY A 156 -6.60 1.27 19.78
N ASP A 157 -6.81 0.41 20.77
CA ASP A 157 -7.32 -0.97 20.58
C ASP A 157 -8.79 -1.03 20.10
N SER A 158 -9.47 0.09 19.98
CA SER A 158 -10.85 0.14 19.53
C SER A 158 -10.93 -0.20 18.04
N VAL A 159 -11.41 -1.40 17.73
CA VAL A 159 -11.83 -1.75 16.37
C VAL A 159 -13.11 -0.98 16.08
N SER A 160 -13.00 0.30 15.78
CA SER A 160 -14.12 1.07 15.25
C SER A 160 -14.41 0.53 13.86
N LEU A 161 -15.60 -0.04 13.68
CA LEU A 161 -16.17 -0.31 12.35
C LEU A 161 -16.66 1.00 11.69
N GLY A 162 -16.17 2.14 12.16
CA GLY A 162 -16.46 3.49 11.70
C GLY A 162 -15.61 3.88 10.49
N GLY A 163 -15.76 5.11 10.05
CA GLY A 163 -15.14 5.66 8.88
C GLY A 163 -13.61 5.74 8.88
N ARG A 164 -13.08 6.25 7.78
CA ARG A 164 -11.65 6.52 7.62
C ARG A 164 -11.27 7.72 8.51
N ARG A 165 -10.26 7.53 9.33
CA ARG A 165 -9.70 8.57 10.20
C ARG A 165 -8.75 9.47 9.43
N HIS A 166 -8.62 10.72 9.86
CA HIS A 166 -7.70 11.67 9.24
C HIS A 166 -6.72 12.20 10.28
N VAL A 167 -5.43 12.02 10.00
CA VAL A 167 -4.32 12.44 10.87
C VAL A 167 -3.28 13.17 10.03
N ALA A 168 -2.90 14.38 10.46
CA ALA A 168 -1.79 15.11 9.86
C ALA A 168 -0.67 15.31 10.90
N VAL A 169 0.57 15.09 10.47
CA VAL A 169 1.76 15.19 11.32
C VAL A 169 2.77 16.09 10.64
N ALA A 170 3.11 17.19 11.27
CA ALA A 170 4.19 18.06 10.82
C ALA A 170 5.45 17.79 11.65
N LEU A 171 6.57 17.47 10.98
CA LEU A 171 7.83 17.10 11.62
C LEU A 171 8.96 18.07 11.25
N PRO A 172 9.96 18.28 12.12
CA PRO A 172 11.16 19.04 11.78
C PRO A 172 11.89 18.44 10.57
N ARG A 173 12.00 19.21 9.49
CA ARG A 173 12.62 18.72 8.25
C ARG A 173 14.15 18.77 8.24
N ASP A 174 14.77 19.59 9.12
CA ASP A 174 16.22 19.81 9.11
C ASP A 174 16.96 19.03 10.21
N GLY A 175 16.26 18.14 10.92
CA GLY A 175 16.76 17.48 12.12
C GLY A 175 17.36 16.08 11.92
N GLY A 176 17.41 15.53 10.72
CA GLY A 176 17.79 14.13 10.51
C GLY A 176 16.83 13.14 11.20
N THR A 177 15.54 13.46 11.18
CA THR A 177 14.50 12.66 11.83
C THR A 177 14.36 11.30 11.16
N ASN A 178 14.40 10.23 11.95
CA ASN A 178 14.02 8.89 11.52
C ASN A 178 12.49 8.78 11.55
N LEU A 179 11.90 8.34 10.46
CA LEU A 179 10.45 8.19 10.33
C LEU A 179 10.09 6.73 10.05
N SER A 180 9.29 6.13 10.91
CA SER A 180 8.71 4.81 10.69
C SER A 180 7.20 4.92 10.66
N THR A 181 6.58 4.52 9.55
CA THR A 181 5.13 4.50 9.37
C THR A 181 4.64 3.08 9.09
N SER A 182 3.64 2.62 9.83
CA SER A 182 2.99 1.34 9.63
C SER A 182 1.49 1.52 9.50
N LEU A 183 0.94 1.17 8.33
CA LEU A 183 -0.49 1.22 8.08
C LEU A 183 -1.05 -0.18 7.79
N ASN A 184 -2.06 -0.58 8.56
CA ASN A 184 -2.75 -1.84 8.24
C ASN A 184 -3.74 -1.67 7.08
N ALA A 185 -4.38 -0.52 6.97
CA ALA A 185 -5.25 -0.16 5.85
C ALA A 185 -5.34 1.37 5.74
N GLY A 186 -5.62 1.88 4.55
CA GLY A 186 -5.78 3.31 4.29
C GLY A 186 -4.76 3.86 3.31
N ASP A 187 -4.51 5.14 3.41
CA ASP A 187 -3.56 5.85 2.55
C ASP A 187 -2.67 6.77 3.37
N ALA A 188 -1.46 6.98 2.89
CA ALA A 188 -0.53 7.95 3.45
C ALA A 188 0.14 8.80 2.36
N THR A 189 0.22 10.09 2.61
CA THR A 189 1.00 11.04 1.83
C THR A 189 2.14 11.56 2.68
N LEU A 190 3.37 11.26 2.29
CA LEU A 190 4.59 11.69 2.97
C LEU A 190 5.26 12.79 2.12
N VAL A 191 5.05 14.05 2.49
CA VAL A 191 5.64 15.23 1.82
C VAL A 191 6.94 15.60 2.54
N LEU A 192 8.02 14.93 2.16
CA LEU A 192 9.33 15.04 2.81
C LEU A 192 10.32 15.91 2.02
N ALA A 193 9.81 16.59 1.01
CA ALA A 193 10.58 17.41 0.08
C ALA A 193 11.44 18.48 0.78
N GLY A 194 12.67 18.70 0.29
CA GLY A 194 13.60 19.71 0.75
C GLY A 194 14.07 19.55 2.20
N GLY A 195 13.89 18.35 2.79
CA GLY A 195 14.29 18.04 4.16
C GLY A 195 15.57 17.20 4.26
N HIS A 196 16.16 17.19 5.47
CA HIS A 196 17.21 16.24 5.84
C HIS A 196 16.62 15.20 6.79
N TRP A 197 16.50 13.98 6.31
CA TRP A 197 15.87 12.85 7.00
C TRP A 197 16.89 11.75 7.26
N GLY A 198 16.77 11.07 8.38
CA GLY A 198 17.52 9.87 8.66
C GLY A 198 16.94 8.66 7.87
N ALA A 199 16.67 7.56 8.56
CA ALA A 199 16.01 6.41 7.95
C ALA A 199 14.50 6.65 7.81
N ILE A 200 13.95 6.37 6.63
CA ILE A 200 12.52 6.35 6.36
C ILE A 200 12.09 4.90 6.18
N GLN A 201 11.24 4.40 7.07
CA GLN A 201 10.67 3.07 7.02
C GLN A 201 9.17 3.15 6.78
N VAL A 202 8.67 2.38 5.81
CA VAL A 202 7.26 2.34 5.42
C VAL A 202 6.79 0.89 5.36
N ASP A 203 5.78 0.55 6.16
CA ASP A 203 5.20 -0.77 6.22
C ASP A 203 3.69 -0.69 5.91
N GLY A 204 3.25 -1.32 4.82
CA GLY A 204 1.86 -1.36 4.37
C GLY A 204 1.29 -2.77 4.30
N ASN A 205 0.17 -3.05 5.00
CA ASN A 205 -0.50 -4.34 4.84
C ASN A 205 -1.52 -4.30 3.69
N ALA A 206 -2.43 -3.33 3.69
CA ALA A 206 -3.38 -3.08 2.61
C ALA A 206 -3.50 -1.55 2.47
N ALA A 207 -2.42 -0.90 2.09
CA ALA A 207 -2.29 0.55 2.13
C ALA A 207 -1.73 1.11 0.81
N ALA A 208 -2.06 2.37 0.54
CA ALA A 208 -1.48 3.15 -0.53
C ALA A 208 -0.58 4.24 0.05
N TYR A 209 0.62 4.39 -0.48
CA TYR A 209 1.56 5.44 -0.08
C TYR A 209 1.92 6.33 -1.25
N VAL A 210 2.00 7.62 -1.02
CA VAL A 210 2.64 8.60 -1.90
C VAL A 210 3.76 9.27 -1.12
N ILE A 211 4.99 9.17 -1.61
CA ILE A 211 6.19 9.65 -0.93
C ILE A 211 6.92 10.64 -1.84
N ASP A 212 6.89 11.90 -1.48
CA ASP A 212 7.61 12.97 -2.18
C ASP A 212 8.93 13.26 -1.48
N LEU A 213 10.03 12.95 -2.15
CA LEU A 213 11.41 13.15 -1.70
C LEU A 213 12.15 14.19 -2.56
N SER A 214 11.40 15.02 -3.28
CA SER A 214 12.01 16.06 -4.12
C SER A 214 12.93 16.95 -3.29
N ASP A 215 14.17 17.11 -3.76
CA ASP A 215 15.21 17.95 -3.11
C ASP A 215 15.56 17.54 -1.66
N ALA A 216 15.21 16.32 -1.27
CA ALA A 216 15.49 15.79 0.07
C ALA A 216 16.87 15.13 0.16
N GLU A 217 17.47 15.15 1.34
CA GLU A 217 18.61 14.34 1.73
C GLU A 217 18.13 13.25 2.70
N VAL A 218 18.34 11.98 2.35
CA VAL A 218 17.81 10.82 3.10
C VAL A 218 18.91 9.78 3.29
N ASP A 219 19.12 9.33 4.52
CA ASP A 219 20.14 8.30 4.79
C ASP A 219 19.75 6.94 4.21
N ALA A 220 18.50 6.52 4.40
CA ALA A 220 18.00 5.26 3.91
C ALA A 220 16.47 5.26 3.75
N ILE A 221 15.99 4.51 2.76
CA ILE A 221 14.57 4.24 2.55
C ILE A 221 14.36 2.74 2.56
N GLU A 222 13.43 2.26 3.37
CA GLU A 222 12.97 0.88 3.37
C GLU A 222 11.43 0.87 3.29
N ALA A 223 10.87 0.33 2.21
CA ALA A 223 9.43 0.23 2.05
C ALA A 223 9.02 -1.23 1.83
N SER A 224 8.06 -1.69 2.63
CA SER A 224 7.54 -3.06 2.61
C SER A 224 6.04 -3.06 2.46
N LEU A 225 5.52 -3.72 1.42
CA LEU A 225 4.10 -3.84 1.15
C LEU A 225 3.67 -5.31 1.16
N ASN A 226 2.68 -5.67 1.97
CA ASN A 226 2.02 -6.97 1.84
C ASN A 226 1.02 -6.96 0.68
N ALA A 227 0.20 -5.93 0.61
CA ALA A 227 -0.70 -5.64 -0.51
C ALA A 227 -0.87 -4.11 -0.60
N GLY A 228 -1.09 -3.58 -1.80
CA GLY A 228 -1.28 -2.15 -2.01
C GLY A 228 -0.26 -1.56 -2.98
N SER A 229 -0.07 -0.25 -2.89
CA SER A 229 0.83 0.48 -3.80
C SER A 229 1.66 1.52 -3.05
N ALA A 230 2.84 1.85 -3.60
CA ALA A 230 3.60 3.00 -3.15
C ALA A 230 4.19 3.74 -4.35
N GLY A 231 3.86 5.03 -4.45
CA GLY A 231 4.49 5.98 -5.35
C GLY A 231 5.65 6.69 -4.65
N ILE A 232 6.84 6.71 -5.25
CA ILE A 232 8.02 7.39 -4.71
C ILE A 232 8.53 8.35 -5.76
N GLN A 233 8.59 9.63 -5.42
CA GLN A 233 9.07 10.68 -6.30
C GLN A 233 10.43 11.20 -5.85
N PHE A 234 11.40 11.18 -6.76
CA PHE A 234 12.72 11.79 -6.61
C PHE A 234 12.87 13.00 -7.54
N SER A 235 13.80 13.89 -7.23
CA SER A 235 14.26 14.97 -8.11
C SER A 235 15.73 14.80 -8.48
N ASP A 236 16.25 15.67 -9.32
CA ASP A 236 17.68 15.73 -9.65
C ASP A 236 18.56 16.25 -8.48
N GLN A 237 17.95 16.85 -7.47
CA GLN A 237 18.59 17.30 -6.24
C GLN A 237 18.44 16.30 -5.07
N THR A 238 17.66 15.24 -5.24
CA THR A 238 17.50 14.24 -4.19
C THR A 238 18.79 13.48 -3.95
N SER A 239 19.23 13.38 -2.70
CA SER A 239 20.36 12.55 -2.28
C SER A 239 19.87 11.43 -1.36
N VAL A 240 20.12 10.18 -1.72
CA VAL A 240 19.72 9.03 -0.91
C VAL A 240 20.84 8.02 -0.77
N GLY A 241 21.10 7.58 0.48
CA GLY A 241 22.15 6.62 0.76
C GLY A 241 21.84 5.20 0.28
N SER A 242 20.61 4.74 0.51
CA SER A 242 20.13 3.43 0.03
C SER A 242 18.61 3.36 -0.07
N VAL A 243 18.10 2.63 -1.09
CA VAL A 243 16.66 2.38 -1.26
C VAL A 243 16.40 0.88 -1.34
N ARG A 244 15.58 0.36 -0.43
CA ARG A 244 15.12 -1.03 -0.43
C ARG A 244 13.61 -1.07 -0.48
N LEU A 245 13.10 -1.75 -1.51
CA LEU A 245 11.68 -1.90 -1.74
C LEU A 245 11.33 -3.39 -1.74
N SER A 246 10.29 -3.77 -1.03
CA SER A 246 9.82 -5.15 -1.00
C SER A 246 8.30 -5.23 -1.08
N ALA A 247 7.76 -6.17 -1.86
CA ALA A 247 6.32 -6.41 -1.90
C ALA A 247 5.97 -7.89 -2.02
N ASN A 248 4.95 -8.34 -1.31
CA ASN A 248 4.41 -9.69 -1.48
C ASN A 248 3.37 -9.74 -2.62
N ALA A 249 2.39 -8.83 -2.61
CA ALA A 249 1.37 -8.67 -3.65
C ALA A 249 1.03 -7.18 -3.75
N GLY A 250 1.93 -6.40 -4.32
CA GLY A 250 1.79 -4.96 -4.41
C GLY A 250 2.61 -4.38 -5.55
N GLU A 251 2.53 -3.07 -5.70
CA GLU A 251 3.26 -2.38 -6.75
C GLU A 251 4.00 -1.15 -6.23
N PHE A 252 5.18 -0.90 -6.80
CA PHE A 252 5.93 0.33 -6.61
C PHE A 252 5.96 1.12 -7.90
N HIS A 253 5.57 2.39 -7.82
CA HIS A 253 5.72 3.39 -8.86
C HIS A 253 6.87 4.32 -8.46
N VAL A 254 7.92 4.36 -9.24
CA VAL A 254 9.11 5.17 -8.93
C VAL A 254 9.33 6.20 -10.02
N CYS A 255 9.27 7.48 -9.68
CA CYS A 255 9.55 8.58 -10.59
C CYS A 255 10.97 9.11 -10.37
N VAL A 256 11.78 9.04 -11.42
CA VAL A 256 13.15 9.54 -11.44
C VAL A 256 13.30 10.44 -12.67
N PRO A 257 13.75 11.70 -12.53
CA PRO A 257 13.87 12.59 -13.66
C PRO A 257 15.01 12.19 -14.61
N GLU A 258 14.91 12.66 -15.84
CA GLU A 258 15.99 12.49 -16.83
C GLU A 258 17.31 13.09 -16.31
N GLY A 259 18.43 12.41 -16.57
CA GLY A 259 19.77 12.84 -16.15
C GLY A 259 20.23 12.30 -14.80
N VAL A 260 19.34 11.79 -13.97
CA VAL A 260 19.72 11.03 -12.77
C VAL A 260 20.20 9.65 -13.16
N GLY A 261 21.34 9.23 -12.61
CA GLY A 261 21.84 7.86 -12.75
C GLY A 261 21.02 6.90 -11.88
N LEU A 262 20.26 6.01 -12.50
CA LEU A 262 19.48 5.01 -11.79
C LEU A 262 20.07 3.62 -11.96
N GLN A 263 20.22 2.90 -10.85
CA GLN A 263 20.47 1.47 -10.85
C GLN A 263 19.34 0.76 -10.10
N VAL A 264 18.74 -0.25 -10.71
CA VAL A 264 17.74 -1.11 -10.07
C VAL A 264 18.26 -2.53 -10.06
N THR A 265 18.34 -3.13 -8.89
CA THR A 265 18.66 -4.55 -8.71
C THR A 265 17.37 -5.30 -8.36
N ILE A 266 16.99 -6.26 -9.20
CA ILE A 266 15.80 -7.10 -8.98
C ILE A 266 16.25 -8.46 -8.48
N GLY A 267 15.75 -8.89 -7.32
CA GLY A 267 16.09 -10.19 -6.74
C GLY A 267 15.62 -11.35 -7.63
N SER A 268 16.46 -12.36 -7.81
CA SER A 268 16.26 -13.48 -8.75
C SER A 268 15.09 -14.42 -8.43
N ASP A 269 14.51 -14.34 -7.24
CA ASP A 269 13.44 -15.27 -6.79
C ASP A 269 12.03 -14.73 -7.10
N VAL A 270 11.92 -13.71 -7.95
CA VAL A 270 10.72 -12.89 -8.07
C VAL A 270 10.02 -13.08 -9.42
N ALA A 271 8.72 -13.41 -9.39
CA ALA A 271 7.82 -13.22 -10.53
C ALA A 271 7.39 -11.73 -10.54
N VAL A 272 8.30 -10.83 -10.93
CA VAL A 272 8.04 -9.40 -10.99
C VAL A 272 7.75 -8.96 -12.41
N GLY A 273 6.64 -8.21 -12.57
CA GLY A 273 6.46 -7.36 -13.73
C GLY A 273 7.26 -6.06 -13.57
N HIS A 274 7.97 -5.62 -14.61
CA HIS A 274 8.62 -4.32 -14.65
C HIS A 274 8.65 -3.77 -16.08
N ASN A 275 8.88 -2.46 -16.21
CA ASN A 275 9.00 -1.74 -17.50
C ASN A 275 10.40 -1.17 -17.76
N LEU A 276 11.42 -1.68 -17.07
CA LEU A 276 12.78 -1.07 -17.09
C LEU A 276 13.42 -1.05 -18.46
N ASP A 277 13.16 -2.04 -19.31
CA ASP A 277 13.59 -2.10 -20.70
C ASP A 277 12.86 -1.06 -21.58
N ASP A 278 11.57 -0.85 -21.37
CA ASP A 278 10.78 0.16 -22.08
C ASP A 278 11.25 1.59 -21.72
N GLU A 279 11.71 1.79 -20.49
CA GLU A 279 12.32 3.04 -20.01
C GLU A 279 13.80 3.21 -20.40
N GLY A 280 14.34 2.31 -21.21
CA GLY A 280 15.66 2.40 -21.80
C GLY A 280 16.82 2.05 -20.87
N LEU A 281 16.58 1.36 -19.77
CA LEU A 281 17.64 0.81 -18.93
C LEU A 281 18.29 -0.40 -19.61
N THR A 282 19.59 -0.60 -19.37
CA THR A 282 20.35 -1.73 -19.87
C THR A 282 20.49 -2.79 -18.79
N GLU A 283 20.13 -4.03 -19.12
CA GLU A 283 20.22 -5.21 -18.26
C GLU A 283 21.65 -5.78 -18.24
N ASP A 284 22.13 -6.12 -17.04
CA ASP A 284 23.37 -6.86 -16.80
C ASP A 284 23.11 -7.85 -15.63
N GLY A 285 22.61 -9.04 -15.95
CA GLY A 285 22.12 -10.02 -14.97
C GLY A 285 20.90 -9.51 -14.22
N ASP A 286 20.98 -9.41 -12.91
CA ASP A 286 19.86 -8.93 -12.06
C ASP A 286 19.87 -7.38 -11.91
N VAL A 287 20.76 -6.68 -12.61
CA VAL A 287 20.99 -5.24 -12.45
C VAL A 287 20.61 -4.49 -13.72
N TRP A 288 19.78 -3.50 -13.57
CA TRP A 288 19.33 -2.58 -14.62
C TRP A 288 19.93 -1.18 -14.39
N ARG A 289 20.47 -0.54 -15.43
CA ARG A 289 21.08 0.78 -15.32
C ARG A 289 20.64 1.73 -16.43
N THR A 290 20.45 3.00 -16.08
CA THR A 290 20.31 4.07 -17.08
C THR A 290 21.60 4.24 -17.85
N PRO A 291 21.54 4.63 -19.15
CA PRO A 291 22.72 5.03 -19.90
C PRO A 291 23.45 6.17 -19.17
N GLY A 292 24.77 6.03 -18.99
CA GLY A 292 25.56 7.06 -18.32
C GLY A 292 25.49 7.05 -16.78
N TYR A 293 24.93 6.02 -16.15
CA TYR A 293 24.83 5.87 -14.68
C TYR A 293 26.13 6.26 -13.95
N THR A 294 27.31 5.79 -14.43
CA THR A 294 28.59 6.04 -13.76
C THR A 294 29.09 7.48 -13.88
N SER A 295 28.56 8.26 -14.81
CA SER A 295 28.92 9.65 -15.08
C SER A 295 27.87 10.66 -14.61
N ALA A 296 26.75 10.19 -14.08
CA ALA A 296 25.71 11.05 -13.54
C ALA A 296 26.17 11.70 -12.21
N ASP A 297 25.83 12.97 -12.05
CA ASP A 297 26.14 13.72 -10.82
C ASP A 297 25.31 13.19 -9.62
N THR A 298 24.03 12.96 -9.84
CA THR A 298 23.13 12.34 -8.87
C THR A 298 22.86 10.89 -9.25
N ARG A 299 22.96 9.98 -8.27
CA ARG A 299 22.75 8.54 -8.49
C ARG A 299 21.83 7.96 -7.42
N ILE A 300 20.94 7.09 -7.85
CA ILE A 300 20.00 6.38 -6.98
C ILE A 300 20.13 4.88 -7.22
N ASP A 301 20.39 4.13 -6.15
CA ASP A 301 20.52 2.68 -6.16
C ASP A 301 19.31 2.06 -5.45
N ILE A 302 18.49 1.32 -6.20
CA ILE A 302 17.29 0.66 -5.70
C ILE A 302 17.51 -0.85 -5.70
N VAL A 303 17.24 -1.49 -4.57
CA VAL A 303 17.11 -2.94 -4.48
C VAL A 303 15.63 -3.28 -4.31
N PHE A 304 15.08 -4.01 -5.29
CA PHE A 304 13.70 -4.44 -5.29
C PHE A 304 13.59 -5.95 -5.12
N SER A 305 12.68 -6.39 -4.25
CA SER A 305 12.38 -7.80 -4.02
C SER A 305 10.88 -8.01 -3.82
N GLY A 306 10.37 -9.20 -4.18
CA GLY A 306 8.94 -9.49 -3.98
C GLY A 306 8.52 -10.86 -4.52
N ASN A 307 7.27 -11.27 -4.30
CA ASN A 307 6.76 -12.58 -4.75
C ASN A 307 5.82 -12.47 -5.95
N ALA A 308 4.78 -11.64 -5.85
CA ALA A 308 3.83 -11.35 -6.92
C ALA A 308 3.65 -9.81 -6.97
N ALA A 309 4.71 -9.13 -7.37
CA ALA A 309 4.82 -7.69 -7.26
C ALA A 309 5.10 -7.04 -8.63
N ALA A 310 4.84 -5.74 -8.74
CA ALA A 310 5.20 -4.96 -9.90
C ALA A 310 6.11 -3.78 -9.50
N PHE A 311 7.04 -3.45 -10.39
CA PHE A 311 7.87 -2.27 -10.30
C PHE A 311 7.73 -1.47 -11.60
N THR A 312 7.21 -0.26 -11.51
CA THR A 312 7.00 0.61 -12.65
C THR A 312 7.83 1.88 -12.50
N LEU A 313 8.74 2.10 -13.42
CA LEU A 313 9.53 3.32 -13.51
C LEU A 313 8.77 4.34 -14.38
N ASN A 314 8.70 5.58 -13.91
CA ASN A 314 8.09 6.73 -14.61
C ASN A 314 6.72 6.41 -15.24
N PRO A 315 5.71 5.96 -14.46
CA PRO A 315 4.41 5.64 -15.00
C PRO A 315 3.76 6.85 -15.70
N GLU A 316 2.99 6.64 -16.77
CA GLU A 316 2.33 7.70 -17.57
C GLU A 316 1.45 8.65 -16.72
N GLY A 317 0.96 8.20 -15.57
CA GLY A 317 0.14 9.00 -14.64
C GLY A 317 0.93 9.77 -13.58
N GLY A 318 2.25 9.62 -13.53
CA GLY A 318 3.10 10.10 -12.42
C GLY A 318 3.10 9.15 -11.23
N CYS A 319 3.79 9.53 -10.14
CA CYS A 319 3.94 8.71 -8.92
C CYS A 319 2.98 9.13 -7.79
N SER A 320 1.95 9.89 -8.12
CA SER A 320 0.94 10.38 -7.16
C SER A 320 -0.35 9.57 -7.24
#